data_a6a6e641a02c3a5f00e55b85afde87ca
#
_entry.id   a6a6e641a02c3a5f00e55b85afde87ca
#
_cell.length_a   1.000
_cell.length_b   1.000
_cell.length_c   1.000
_cell.angle_alpha   90.00
_cell.angle_beta   90.00
_cell.angle_gamma   90.00
#
_symmetry.space_group_name_H-M   'P 1'
#
loop_
_entity.id
_entity.type
_entity.pdbx_description
1 polymer ?
#
loop_
_entity_poly.entity_id
_entity_poly.type
_entity_poly.pdbx_seq_one_letter_code
_entity_poly.pdbx_strand_id
1 'polypeptide(L)'
;MRRSMTPEDFRMFFPLFFFIIWPAVLRLQYFQKAGEKPIKALIPFYGTYKFYDLFFHRYFFWVYLLLWIAKAVTAVFLENAVFYSALSNTLDALIYLCTVFPFATGAWCLGESVLFSVFTFFLYPILAAIVAFQKDPEKDTENTSE
;
A
#
# COMPACT_ATOMS: atom_id res chain seq x y z
N MET A 1 -28.27 -0.55 22.11
CA MET A 1 -28.76 0.26 20.97
C MET A 1 -27.91 -0.06 19.74
N ARG A 2 -28.46 -0.78 18.78
CA ARG A 2 -27.82 -0.93 17.47
C ARG A 2 -28.02 0.38 16.71
N ARG A 3 -26.99 1.21 16.64
CA ARG A 3 -26.98 2.36 15.73
C ARG A 3 -26.98 1.80 14.31
N SER A 4 -28.07 1.94 13.59
CA SER A 4 -28.11 1.63 12.16
C SER A 4 -27.13 2.56 11.45
N MET A 5 -26.15 1.99 10.76
CA MET A 5 -25.24 2.76 9.92
C MET A 5 -26.05 3.59 8.94
N THR A 6 -25.85 4.89 8.93
CA THR A 6 -26.46 5.78 7.94
C THR A 6 -25.68 5.70 6.62
N PRO A 7 -26.29 6.03 5.47
CA PRO A 7 -25.59 6.09 4.19
C PRO A 7 -24.38 7.06 4.20
N GLU A 8 -24.38 8.04 5.09
CA GLU A 8 -23.28 8.98 5.28
C GLU A 8 -22.10 8.34 6.01
N ASP A 9 -22.35 7.48 7.01
CA ASP A 9 -21.32 6.71 7.69
C ASP A 9 -20.61 5.77 6.72
N PHE A 10 -21.35 5.20 5.77
CA PHE A 10 -20.78 4.33 4.73
C PHE A 10 -19.89 5.10 3.75
N ARG A 11 -20.27 6.33 3.38
CA ARG A 11 -19.46 7.20 2.52
C ARG A 11 -18.12 7.58 3.14
N MET A 12 -18.07 7.76 4.46
CA MET A 12 -16.81 8.01 5.18
C MET A 12 -15.98 6.73 5.37
N PHE A 13 -16.64 5.61 5.61
CA PHE A 13 -15.95 4.34 5.86
C PHE A 13 -15.26 3.77 4.61
N PHE A 14 -15.85 3.97 3.45
CA PHE A 14 -15.35 3.42 2.19
C PHE A 14 -13.93 3.92 1.82
N PRO A 15 -13.64 5.24 1.80
CA PRO A 15 -12.28 5.70 1.55
C PRO A 15 -11.31 5.29 2.65
N LEU A 16 -11.72 5.29 3.90
CA LEU A 16 -10.88 4.82 5.02
C LEU A 16 -10.48 3.35 4.83
N PHE A 17 -11.43 2.50 4.45
CA PHE A 17 -11.17 1.10 4.17
C PHE A 17 -10.15 0.94 3.03
N PHE A 18 -10.36 1.62 1.90
CA PHE A 18 -9.48 1.48 0.74
C PHE A 18 -8.08 2.04 0.95
N PHE A 19 -7.94 3.16 1.66
CA PHE A 19 -6.65 3.83 1.82
C PHE A 19 -5.84 3.34 3.02
N ILE A 20 -6.46 2.75 4.02
CA ILE A 20 -5.77 2.34 5.26
C ILE A 20 -5.81 0.83 5.44
N ILE A 21 -7.02 0.23 5.45
CA ILE A 21 -7.18 -1.19 5.79
C ILE A 21 -6.70 -2.08 4.65
N TRP A 22 -7.09 -1.79 3.42
CA TRP A 22 -6.74 -2.61 2.27
C TRP A 22 -5.23 -2.67 2.02
N PRO A 23 -4.48 -1.56 1.97
CA PRO A 23 -3.03 -1.62 1.86
C PRO A 23 -2.35 -2.33 3.04
N ALA A 24 -2.90 -2.22 4.25
CA ALA A 24 -2.37 -2.94 5.41
C ALA A 24 -2.53 -4.46 5.26
N VAL A 25 -3.68 -4.94 4.83
CA VAL A 25 -3.93 -6.36 4.55
C VAL A 25 -3.01 -6.87 3.45
N LEU A 26 -2.85 -6.13 2.36
CA LEU A 26 -1.95 -6.50 1.27
C LEU A 26 -0.50 -6.58 1.77
N ARG A 27 -0.05 -5.62 2.56
CA ARG A 27 1.29 -5.65 3.16
C ARG A 27 1.52 -6.86 4.05
N LEU A 28 0.54 -7.27 4.85
CA LEU A 28 0.62 -8.49 5.66
C LEU A 28 0.97 -9.71 4.81
N GLN A 29 0.26 -9.88 3.70
CA GLN A 29 0.47 -11.01 2.78
C GLN A 29 1.83 -10.95 2.07
N TYR A 30 2.25 -9.76 1.64
CA TYR A 30 3.57 -9.56 1.03
C TYR A 30 4.71 -9.87 2.01
N PHE A 31 4.59 -9.47 3.27
CA PHE A 31 5.56 -9.83 4.32
C PHE A 31 5.63 -11.33 4.54
N GLN A 32 4.49 -12.00 4.58
CA GLN A 32 4.42 -13.44 4.75
C GLN A 32 5.10 -14.18 3.60
N LYS A 33 4.89 -13.75 2.36
CA LYS A 33 5.53 -14.31 1.17
C LYS A 33 7.05 -14.07 1.13
N ALA A 34 7.50 -12.93 1.66
CA ALA A 34 8.91 -12.61 1.78
C ALA A 34 9.61 -13.34 2.94
N GLY A 35 8.89 -14.19 3.70
CA GLY A 35 9.45 -14.91 4.85
C GLY A 35 9.59 -14.08 6.12
N GLU A 36 9.07 -12.86 6.13
CA GLU A 36 9.06 -11.99 7.30
C GLU A 36 7.80 -12.19 8.16
N LYS A 37 7.90 -11.87 9.45
CA LYS A 37 6.75 -11.98 10.36
C LYS A 37 5.66 -10.97 9.97
N PRO A 38 4.43 -11.42 9.66
CA PRO A 38 3.36 -10.51 9.19
C PRO A 38 3.03 -9.39 10.15
N ILE A 39 3.15 -9.64 11.45
CA ILE A 39 2.86 -8.67 12.51
C ILE A 39 3.71 -7.38 12.39
N LYS A 40 4.90 -7.47 11.81
CA LYS A 40 5.75 -6.30 11.56
C LYS A 40 5.12 -5.31 10.59
N ALA A 41 4.27 -5.77 9.68
CA ALA A 41 3.56 -4.92 8.73
C ALA A 41 2.52 -4.01 9.40
N LEU A 42 2.02 -4.41 10.57
CA LEU A 42 1.02 -3.64 11.33
C LEU A 42 1.63 -2.55 12.20
N ILE A 43 2.93 -2.58 12.45
CA ILE A 43 3.60 -1.56 13.26
C ILE A 43 3.65 -0.27 12.44
N PRO A 44 3.03 0.85 12.92
CA PRO A 44 3.07 2.13 12.22
C PRO A 44 4.52 2.56 11.92
N PHE A 45 4.75 3.21 10.80
CA PHE A 45 6.06 3.65 10.29
C PHE A 45 7.05 2.50 10.03
N TYR A 46 7.30 1.63 11.00
CA TYR A 46 8.23 0.50 10.85
C TYR A 46 7.76 -0.48 9.76
N GLY A 47 6.49 -0.83 9.75
CA GLY A 47 5.92 -1.71 8.72
C GLY A 47 6.08 -1.12 7.31
N THR A 48 5.81 0.17 7.14
CA THR A 48 6.00 0.87 5.87
C THR A 48 7.48 0.96 5.50
N TYR A 49 8.35 1.32 6.44
CA TYR A 49 9.79 1.35 6.21
C TYR A 49 10.33 0.00 5.76
N LYS A 50 9.96 -1.07 6.47
CA LYS A 50 10.41 -2.43 6.14
C LYS A 50 9.86 -2.91 4.81
N PHE A 51 8.65 -2.51 4.44
CA PHE A 51 8.06 -2.82 3.14
C PHE A 51 8.84 -2.19 1.99
N TYR A 52 9.27 -0.94 2.13
CA TYR A 52 10.17 -0.30 1.17
C TYR A 52 11.54 -0.97 1.11
N ASP A 53 12.08 -1.35 2.26
CA ASP A 53 13.39 -2.02 2.35
C ASP A 53 13.37 -3.40 1.65
N LEU A 54 12.27 -4.15 1.78
CA LEU A 54 12.13 -5.49 1.20
C LEU A 54 11.88 -5.48 -0.31
N PHE A 55 11.02 -4.59 -0.80
CA PHE A 55 10.48 -4.67 -2.15
C PHE A 55 10.90 -3.52 -3.07
N PHE A 56 11.50 -2.49 -2.56
CA PHE A 56 11.92 -1.38 -3.39
C PHE A 56 13.27 -0.82 -2.93
N HIS A 57 13.26 0.30 -2.22
CA HIS A 57 14.46 0.91 -1.69
C HIS A 57 14.14 1.72 -0.43
N ARG A 58 14.86 1.47 0.66
CA ARG A 58 14.61 2.10 1.96
C ARG A 58 14.61 3.64 1.96
N TYR A 59 15.37 4.26 1.05
CA TYR A 59 15.39 5.73 0.95
C TYR A 59 14.08 6.31 0.46
N PHE A 60 13.29 5.59 -0.34
CA PHE A 60 11.99 6.05 -0.79
C PHE A 60 10.96 6.15 0.33
N PHE A 61 11.15 5.44 1.44
CA PHE A 61 10.34 5.65 2.64
C PHE A 61 10.45 7.09 3.15
N TRP A 62 11.63 7.67 3.14
CA TRP A 62 11.84 9.06 3.58
C TRP A 62 11.19 10.05 2.62
N VAL A 63 11.23 9.80 1.32
CA VAL A 63 10.51 10.59 0.33
C VAL A 63 9.00 10.51 0.56
N TYR A 64 8.47 9.33 0.79
CA TYR A 64 7.07 9.11 1.12
C TYR A 64 6.65 9.85 2.39
N LEU A 65 7.44 9.78 3.44
CA LEU A 65 7.19 10.50 4.69
C LEU A 65 7.21 12.02 4.50
N LEU A 66 8.18 12.54 3.74
CA LEU A 66 8.27 13.97 3.40
C LEU A 66 7.04 14.44 2.62
N LEU A 67 6.53 13.65 1.69
CA LEU A 67 5.31 13.98 0.94
C LEU A 67 4.09 14.08 1.86
N TRP A 68 3.97 13.19 2.84
CA TRP A 68 2.90 13.26 3.85
C TRP A 68 3.02 14.50 4.74
N ILE A 69 4.23 14.85 5.17
CA ILE A 69 4.49 16.07 5.94
C ILE A 69 4.15 17.30 5.10
N ALA A 70 4.61 17.34 3.84
CA ALA A 70 4.31 18.43 2.92
C ALA A 70 2.80 18.59 2.71
N LYS A 71 2.06 17.49 2.58
CA LYS A 71 0.60 17.51 2.46
C LYS A 71 -0.06 18.07 3.72
N ALA A 72 0.37 17.64 4.90
CA ALA A 72 -0.15 18.16 6.17
C ALA A 72 0.12 19.65 6.34
N VAL A 73 1.33 20.11 6.02
CA VAL A 73 1.71 21.54 6.04
C VAL A 73 0.86 22.33 5.05
N THR A 74 0.67 21.85 3.83
CA THR A 74 -0.16 22.49 2.82
C THR A 74 -1.61 22.62 3.29
N ALA A 75 -2.17 21.60 3.90
CA ALA A 75 -3.53 21.62 4.43
C ALA A 75 -3.72 22.66 5.55
N VAL A 76 -2.71 22.82 6.43
CA VAL A 76 -2.83 23.74 7.57
C VAL A 76 -2.54 25.20 7.19
N PHE A 77 -1.54 25.44 6.36
CA PHE A 77 -1.04 26.79 6.11
C PHE A 77 -1.48 27.41 4.79
N LEU A 78 -1.83 26.59 3.80
CA LEU A 78 -2.09 27.02 2.42
C LEU A 78 -3.54 26.76 1.96
N GLU A 79 -4.43 26.37 2.87
CA GLU A 79 -5.83 26.05 2.53
C GLU A 79 -6.55 27.16 1.75
N ASN A 80 -6.24 28.43 2.06
CA ASN A 80 -6.84 29.60 1.42
C ASN A 80 -6.09 30.10 0.17
N ALA A 81 -5.00 29.42 -0.22
CA ALA A 81 -4.23 29.83 -1.40
C ALA A 81 -4.91 29.40 -2.69
N VAL A 82 -4.86 30.26 -3.72
CA VAL A 82 -5.49 30.00 -5.03
C VAL A 82 -4.96 28.71 -5.68
N PHE A 83 -3.71 28.37 -5.43
CA PHE A 83 -3.07 27.15 -5.97
C PHE A 83 -3.19 25.92 -5.07
N TYR A 84 -3.92 26.01 -3.95
CA TYR A 84 -4.04 24.91 -2.99
C TYR A 84 -4.55 23.61 -3.62
N SER A 85 -5.59 23.68 -4.43
CA SER A 85 -6.18 22.50 -5.06
C SER A 85 -5.20 21.80 -6.02
N ALA A 86 -4.47 22.56 -6.82
CA ALA A 86 -3.48 22.01 -7.74
C ALA A 86 -2.31 21.36 -6.99
N LEU A 87 -1.79 22.03 -5.95
CA LEU A 87 -0.72 21.52 -5.11
C LEU A 87 -1.15 20.26 -4.35
N SER A 88 -2.33 20.27 -3.74
CA SER A 88 -2.88 19.13 -3.02
C SER A 88 -3.05 17.91 -3.95
N ASN A 89 -3.63 18.09 -5.13
CA ASN A 89 -3.80 17.03 -6.10
C ASN A 89 -2.47 16.46 -6.60
N THR A 90 -1.46 17.32 -6.78
CA THR A 90 -0.11 16.90 -7.18
C THR A 90 0.54 16.06 -6.07
N LEU A 91 0.43 16.48 -4.81
CA LEU A 91 0.93 15.72 -3.67
C LEU A 91 0.21 14.37 -3.52
N ASP A 92 -1.11 14.33 -3.73
CA ASP A 92 -1.87 13.08 -3.71
C ASP A 92 -1.42 12.11 -4.80
N ALA A 93 -1.18 12.60 -6.02
CA ALA A 93 -0.64 11.80 -7.10
C ALA A 93 0.74 11.24 -6.78
N LEU A 94 1.64 12.04 -6.22
CA LEU A 94 2.97 11.60 -5.82
C LEU A 94 2.93 10.57 -4.68
N ILE A 95 2.09 10.77 -3.68
CA ILE A 95 1.87 9.80 -2.59
C ILE A 95 1.33 8.49 -3.13
N TYR A 96 0.36 8.55 -4.06
CA TYR A 96 -0.17 7.37 -4.72
C TYR A 96 0.93 6.61 -5.47
N LEU A 97 1.73 7.28 -6.28
CA LEU A 97 2.85 6.67 -7.00
C LEU A 97 3.82 5.99 -6.02
N CYS A 98 4.23 6.68 -4.95
CA CYS A 98 5.10 6.10 -3.93
C CYS A 98 4.47 4.88 -3.24
N THR A 99 3.16 4.83 -3.10
CA THR A 99 2.46 3.67 -2.51
C THR A 99 2.44 2.48 -3.46
N VAL A 100 2.23 2.72 -4.75
CA VAL A 100 2.09 1.66 -5.76
C VAL A 100 3.43 1.04 -6.15
N PHE A 101 4.50 1.82 -6.19
CA PHE A 101 5.83 1.34 -6.59
C PHE A 101 6.31 0.10 -5.83
N PRO A 102 6.30 0.05 -4.49
CA PRO A 102 6.76 -1.14 -3.77
C PRO A 102 5.85 -2.36 -4.00
N PHE A 103 4.57 -2.19 -4.27
CA PHE A 103 3.70 -3.31 -4.64
C PHE A 103 4.01 -3.84 -6.03
N ALA A 104 4.29 -2.98 -7.00
CA ALA A 104 4.67 -3.38 -8.35
C ALA A 104 6.03 -4.10 -8.37
N THR A 105 7.03 -3.55 -7.69
CA THR A 105 8.34 -4.18 -7.56
C THR A 105 8.27 -5.45 -6.72
N GLY A 106 7.42 -5.48 -5.68
CA GLY A 106 7.16 -6.65 -4.87
C GLY A 106 6.56 -7.80 -5.68
N ALA A 107 5.62 -7.52 -6.58
CA ALA A 107 5.08 -8.52 -7.48
C ALA A 107 6.17 -9.16 -8.35
N TRP A 108 7.08 -8.36 -8.88
CA TRP A 108 8.22 -8.86 -9.64
C TRP A 108 9.19 -9.68 -8.78
N CYS A 109 9.53 -9.20 -7.58
CA CYS A 109 10.40 -9.93 -6.65
C CYS A 109 9.79 -11.28 -6.20
N LEU A 110 8.46 -11.40 -6.19
CA LEU A 110 7.74 -12.62 -5.84
C LEU A 110 7.52 -13.58 -7.03
N GLY A 111 8.16 -13.32 -8.17
CA GLY A 111 8.19 -14.21 -9.33
C GLY A 111 7.16 -13.92 -10.41
N GLU A 112 6.42 -12.83 -10.31
CA GLU A 112 5.49 -12.42 -11.37
C GLU A 112 6.24 -11.85 -12.58
N SER A 113 5.59 -11.89 -13.75
CA SER A 113 6.16 -11.34 -14.98
C SER A 113 6.32 -9.81 -14.89
N VAL A 114 7.31 -9.28 -15.60
CA VAL A 114 7.53 -7.83 -15.72
C VAL A 114 6.27 -7.12 -16.21
N LEU A 115 5.57 -7.72 -17.17
CA LEU A 115 4.33 -7.17 -17.71
C LEU A 115 3.24 -7.08 -16.62
N PHE A 116 3.08 -8.13 -15.81
CA PHE A 116 2.15 -8.13 -14.68
C PHE A 116 2.48 -7.04 -13.65
N SER A 117 3.76 -6.85 -13.35
CA SER A 117 4.22 -5.80 -12.44
C SER A 117 3.93 -4.40 -12.98
N VAL A 118 4.07 -4.18 -14.29
CA VAL A 118 3.70 -2.91 -14.93
C VAL A 118 2.17 -2.69 -14.85
N PHE A 119 1.37 -3.73 -15.11
CA PHE A 119 -0.09 -3.63 -14.92
C PHE A 119 -0.50 -3.41 -13.48
N THR A 120 0.24 -3.93 -12.50
CA THR A 120 0.01 -3.65 -11.07
C THR A 120 0.13 -2.17 -10.76
N PHE A 121 0.95 -1.45 -11.47
CA PHE A 121 1.08 0.00 -11.33
C PHE A 121 -0.23 0.74 -11.67
N PHE A 122 -0.96 0.29 -12.68
CA PHE A 122 -2.22 0.89 -13.11
C PHE A 122 -3.44 0.34 -12.36
N LEU A 123 -3.44 -0.95 -12.06
CA LEU A 123 -4.55 -1.67 -11.43
C LEU A 123 -4.16 -2.17 -10.02
N TYR A 124 -3.43 -1.35 -9.29
CA TYR A 124 -2.83 -1.64 -8.00
C TYR A 124 -3.73 -2.42 -7.03
N PRO A 125 -4.97 -1.98 -6.70
CA PRO A 125 -5.73 -2.67 -5.66
C PRO A 125 -6.13 -4.10 -6.04
N ILE A 126 -6.32 -4.39 -7.31
CA ILE A 126 -6.76 -5.69 -7.81
C ILE A 126 -5.58 -6.63 -8.01
N LEU A 127 -4.56 -6.20 -8.75
CA LEU A 127 -3.42 -7.06 -9.08
C LEU A 127 -2.52 -7.33 -7.87
N ALA A 128 -2.34 -6.37 -7.00
CA ALA A 128 -1.64 -6.58 -5.74
C ALA A 128 -2.38 -7.59 -4.85
N ALA A 129 -3.71 -7.58 -4.85
CA ALA A 129 -4.51 -8.60 -4.16
C ALA A 129 -4.31 -9.99 -4.77
N ILE A 130 -4.26 -10.12 -6.08
CA ILE A 130 -3.99 -11.40 -6.75
C ILE A 130 -2.63 -11.96 -6.29
N VAL A 131 -1.56 -11.16 -6.33
CA VAL A 131 -0.23 -11.58 -5.86
C VAL A 131 -0.25 -11.94 -4.37
N ALA A 132 -0.92 -11.13 -3.55
CA ALA A 132 -0.97 -11.34 -2.10
C ALA A 132 -1.64 -12.66 -1.73
N PHE A 133 -2.73 -13.03 -2.40
CA PHE A 133 -3.54 -14.21 -2.07
C PHE A 133 -3.27 -15.43 -2.97
N GLN A 134 -2.36 -15.33 -3.93
CA GLN A 134 -1.94 -16.46 -4.75
C GLN A 134 -1.20 -17.49 -3.88
N LYS A 135 -1.53 -18.77 -4.03
CA LYS A 135 -0.82 -19.85 -3.34
C LYS A 135 0.60 -19.99 -3.91
N ASP A 136 1.58 -20.12 -3.02
CA ASP A 136 2.94 -20.45 -3.44
C ASP A 136 3.01 -21.92 -3.88
N PRO A 137 3.37 -22.22 -5.12
CA PRO A 137 3.43 -23.60 -5.61
C PRO A 137 4.52 -24.45 -4.92
N GLU A 138 5.50 -23.82 -4.30
CA GLU A 138 6.61 -24.54 -3.64
C GLU A 138 6.25 -25.19 -2.30
N LYS A 139 5.23 -24.71 -1.58
CA LYS A 139 4.86 -25.29 -0.28
C LYS A 139 4.03 -26.58 -0.37
N ASP A 140 3.42 -26.85 -1.52
CA ASP A 140 2.60 -28.06 -1.69
C ASP A 140 3.45 -29.30 -2.01
N THR A 141 4.71 -29.13 -2.42
CA THR A 141 5.63 -30.26 -2.70
C THR A 141 6.33 -30.80 -1.46
N GLU A 142 6.47 -30.02 -0.40
CA GLU A 142 7.11 -30.46 0.85
C GLU A 142 6.19 -31.34 1.71
N ASN A 143 4.86 -31.16 1.60
CA ASN A 143 3.88 -31.96 2.35
C ASN A 143 3.52 -33.30 1.68
N THR A 144 4.00 -33.59 0.47
CA THR A 144 3.73 -34.87 -0.24
C THR A 144 4.88 -35.81 -0.17
N SER A 145 5.99 -35.49 0.50
CA SER A 145 7.18 -36.32 0.64
C SER A 145 7.37 -36.95 2.03
N GLU A 146 6.35 -36.88 2.89
CA GLU A 146 6.31 -37.64 4.16
C GLU A 146 5.40 -38.88 4.07
#